data_1aae75d8619ecdfec8b0d13a6afa95f4
#
_entry.id   1aae75d8619ecdfec8b0d13a6afa95f4
#
_cell.length_a   1.000
_cell.length_b   1.000
_cell.length_c   1.000
_cell.angle_alpha   90.00
_cell.angle_beta   90.00
_cell.angle_gamma   90.00
#
_symmetry.space_group_name_H-M   'P 1'
#
loop_
_entity.id
_entity.type
_entity.pdbx_description
1 polymer ?
#
loop_
_entity_poly.entity_id
_entity_poly.type
_entity_poly.pdbx_seq_one_letter_code
_entity_poly.pdbx_strand_id
1 'polypeptide(L)'
;MELKLILEALLFSAQKPLSLKELRDVFAAAVEHAEGDETARALKKVKESEVTAALEALALDHEQAQRSYRVVCVAGSWQFVTQPEYAPWLKALVGHKVRQPRLSQPGLETLAIIAYRQPITRAEIEQVRGVSVDGVMQTLVERGLVEQVGRAEVVGRPMTYGTSALFLEYFGLRSLEDLPAADELRRVVVQKPESLVTADPGLATVPPEQLALPTEEQKPESQPPKPEEPAPLAEPPPNATSTP
;
A
#
# COMPACT_ATOMS: atom_id res chain seq x y z
N MET A 1 -37.42 13.86 8.21
CA MET A 1 -36.46 13.20 7.30
C MET A 1 -35.61 12.26 8.14
N GLU A 2 -35.36 11.02 7.68
CA GLU A 2 -34.60 10.04 8.48
C GLU A 2 -33.09 10.36 8.40
N LEU A 3 -32.39 10.25 9.54
CA LEU A 3 -30.94 10.48 9.63
C LEU A 3 -30.17 9.61 8.63
N LYS A 4 -30.60 8.36 8.45
CA LYS A 4 -29.96 7.40 7.52
C LYS A 4 -29.95 7.90 6.07
N LEU A 5 -31.06 8.45 5.57
CA LEU A 5 -31.15 8.98 4.21
C LEU A 5 -30.31 10.26 4.01
N ILE A 6 -30.18 11.06 5.07
CA ILE A 6 -29.32 12.26 5.02
C ILE A 6 -27.85 11.83 4.95
N LEU A 7 -27.43 10.86 5.76
CA LEU A 7 -26.08 10.32 5.72
C LEU A 7 -25.75 9.68 4.36
N GLU A 8 -26.70 8.94 3.78
CA GLU A 8 -26.57 8.37 2.43
C GLU A 8 -26.33 9.48 1.38
N ALA A 9 -27.14 10.55 1.40
CA ALA A 9 -27.00 11.65 0.49
C ALA A 9 -25.65 12.39 0.65
N LEU A 10 -25.19 12.58 1.89
CA LEU A 10 -23.90 13.21 2.17
C LEU A 10 -22.74 12.37 1.66
N LEU A 11 -22.74 11.06 1.95
CA LEU A 11 -21.71 10.15 1.48
C LEU A 11 -21.71 10.00 -0.04
N PHE A 12 -22.88 10.02 -0.67
CA PHE A 12 -22.99 9.95 -2.13
C PHE A 12 -22.42 11.22 -2.81
N SER A 13 -22.64 12.39 -2.22
CA SER A 13 -22.18 13.67 -2.75
C SER A 13 -20.71 13.96 -2.41
N ALA A 14 -20.14 13.26 -1.43
CA ALA A 14 -18.79 13.52 -0.96
C ALA A 14 -17.74 13.05 -1.98
N GLN A 15 -16.73 13.90 -2.23
CA GLN A 15 -15.58 13.55 -3.08
C GLN A 15 -14.46 12.82 -2.33
N LYS A 16 -14.55 12.77 -1.00
CA LYS A 16 -13.59 12.12 -0.10
C LYS A 16 -14.34 11.37 1.00
N PRO A 17 -13.70 10.39 1.66
CA PRO A 17 -14.26 9.76 2.84
C PRO A 17 -14.59 10.80 3.92
N LEU A 18 -15.69 10.63 4.64
CA LEU A 18 -16.14 11.53 5.70
C LEU A 18 -15.97 10.87 7.07
N SER A 19 -15.25 11.53 7.95
CA SER A 19 -15.15 11.16 9.36
C SER A 19 -16.41 11.56 10.14
N LEU A 20 -16.63 10.93 11.30
CA LEU A 20 -17.76 11.31 12.18
C LEU A 20 -17.71 12.80 12.58
N LYS A 21 -16.50 13.33 12.77
CA LYS A 21 -16.31 14.75 13.05
C LYS A 21 -16.78 15.62 11.90
N GLU A 22 -16.36 15.31 10.66
CA GLU A 22 -16.77 16.08 9.47
C GLU A 22 -18.27 16.00 9.24
N LEU A 23 -18.91 14.82 9.45
CA LEU A 23 -20.37 14.71 9.38
C LEU A 23 -21.08 15.61 10.38
N ARG A 24 -20.57 15.69 11.62
CA ARG A 24 -21.12 16.61 12.64
C ARG A 24 -20.90 18.08 12.28
N ASP A 25 -19.77 18.42 11.70
CA ASP A 25 -19.50 19.79 11.23
C ASP A 25 -20.48 20.16 10.11
N VAL A 26 -20.79 19.23 9.20
CA VAL A 26 -21.82 19.41 8.16
C VAL A 26 -23.21 19.61 8.78
N PHE A 27 -23.58 18.82 9.82
CA PHE A 27 -24.87 19.03 10.50
C PHE A 27 -24.94 20.38 11.21
N ALA A 28 -23.84 20.85 11.79
CA ALA A 28 -23.78 22.17 12.39
C ALA A 28 -23.95 23.29 11.35
N ALA A 29 -23.25 23.17 10.21
CA ALA A 29 -23.36 24.13 9.11
C ALA A 29 -24.74 24.13 8.43
N ALA A 30 -25.40 22.95 8.35
CA ALA A 30 -26.73 22.85 7.77
C ALA A 30 -27.79 23.72 8.50
N VAL A 31 -27.63 23.91 9.82
CA VAL A 31 -28.51 24.78 10.61
C VAL A 31 -28.37 26.23 10.21
N GLU A 32 -27.17 26.66 9.79
CA GLU A 32 -26.93 28.07 9.35
C GLU A 32 -27.49 28.32 7.96
N HIS A 33 -27.51 27.30 7.10
CA HIS A 33 -28.00 27.41 5.73
C HIS A 33 -29.51 27.19 5.59
N ALA A 34 -30.11 26.41 6.51
CA ALA A 34 -31.54 26.07 6.51
C ALA A 34 -32.26 26.78 7.66
N GLU A 35 -32.40 28.12 7.55
CA GLU A 35 -33.13 28.92 8.53
C GLU A 35 -34.58 28.42 8.65
N GLY A 36 -34.91 27.85 9.83
CA GLY A 36 -36.27 27.39 10.14
C GLY A 36 -36.50 25.89 9.98
N ASP A 37 -35.56 25.10 9.44
CA ASP A 37 -35.72 23.65 9.33
C ASP A 37 -35.51 22.96 10.69
N GLU A 38 -36.60 22.41 11.23
CA GLU A 38 -36.59 21.67 12.49
C GLU A 38 -35.70 20.41 12.41
N THR A 39 -35.59 19.77 11.23
CA THR A 39 -34.74 18.61 10.99
C THR A 39 -33.27 18.96 11.19
N ALA A 40 -32.80 20.05 10.61
CA ALA A 40 -31.43 20.52 10.77
C ALA A 40 -31.09 20.83 12.24
N ARG A 41 -32.02 21.45 12.97
CA ARG A 41 -31.86 21.72 14.42
C ARG A 41 -31.81 20.46 15.25
N ALA A 42 -32.60 19.45 14.90
CA ALA A 42 -32.58 18.14 15.57
C ALA A 42 -31.23 17.40 15.33
N LEU A 43 -30.72 17.43 14.09
CA LEU A 43 -29.47 16.78 13.72
C LEU A 43 -28.24 17.34 14.41
N LYS A 44 -28.22 18.65 14.69
CA LYS A 44 -27.14 19.27 15.49
C LYS A 44 -26.97 18.65 16.88
N LYS A 45 -28.05 18.10 17.46
CA LYS A 45 -28.07 17.49 18.79
C LYS A 45 -27.79 15.98 18.79
N VAL A 46 -27.69 15.36 17.63
CA VAL A 46 -27.50 13.92 17.47
C VAL A 46 -26.13 13.54 18.04
N LYS A 47 -26.11 12.47 18.83
CA LYS A 47 -24.88 11.94 19.42
C LYS A 47 -24.07 11.17 18.37
N GLU A 48 -22.77 11.12 18.56
CA GLU A 48 -21.84 10.39 17.69
C GLU A 48 -22.20 8.91 17.59
N SER A 49 -22.63 8.29 18.70
CA SER A 49 -23.10 6.91 18.73
C SER A 49 -24.35 6.68 17.85
N GLU A 50 -25.23 7.66 17.75
CA GLU A 50 -26.45 7.56 16.92
C GLU A 50 -26.08 7.70 15.42
N VAL A 51 -25.10 8.56 15.10
CA VAL A 51 -24.58 8.68 13.73
C VAL A 51 -23.90 7.37 13.32
N THR A 52 -23.05 6.81 14.19
CA THR A 52 -22.39 5.51 13.94
C THR A 52 -23.41 4.39 13.71
N ALA A 53 -24.40 4.26 14.59
CA ALA A 53 -25.45 3.25 14.46
C ALA A 53 -26.26 3.41 13.16
N ALA A 54 -26.54 4.65 12.75
CA ALA A 54 -27.24 4.93 11.49
C ALA A 54 -26.39 4.56 10.26
N LEU A 55 -25.05 4.81 10.30
CA LEU A 55 -24.12 4.43 9.24
C LEU A 55 -23.96 2.91 9.13
N GLU A 56 -23.90 2.22 10.26
CA GLU A 56 -23.86 0.74 10.30
C GLU A 56 -25.15 0.14 9.75
N ALA A 57 -26.31 0.69 10.13
CA ALA A 57 -27.59 0.28 9.58
C ALA A 57 -27.67 0.54 8.07
N LEU A 58 -27.14 1.67 7.59
CA LEU A 58 -27.06 1.97 6.16
C LEU A 58 -26.17 0.96 5.42
N ALA A 59 -25.03 0.61 5.99
CA ALA A 59 -24.12 -0.38 5.41
C ALA A 59 -24.80 -1.77 5.29
N LEU A 60 -25.54 -2.17 6.32
CA LEU A 60 -26.30 -3.44 6.33
C LEU A 60 -27.41 -3.45 5.29
N ASP A 61 -28.16 -2.34 5.14
CA ASP A 61 -29.22 -2.22 4.14
C ASP A 61 -28.68 -2.38 2.72
N HIS A 62 -27.53 -1.76 2.43
CA HIS A 62 -26.90 -1.88 1.11
C HIS A 62 -26.38 -3.29 0.84
N GLU A 63 -25.87 -3.99 1.86
CA GLU A 63 -25.45 -5.37 1.76
C GLU A 63 -26.63 -6.31 1.51
N GLN A 64 -27.73 -6.17 2.26
CA GLN A 64 -28.96 -6.95 2.09
C GLN A 64 -29.61 -6.72 0.74
N ALA A 65 -29.57 -5.48 0.24
CA ALA A 65 -30.12 -5.13 -1.06
C ALA A 65 -29.24 -5.60 -2.25
N GLN A 66 -28.12 -6.27 -1.99
CA GLN A 66 -27.17 -6.78 -3.00
C GLN A 66 -26.82 -5.73 -4.07
N ARG A 67 -26.55 -4.50 -3.63
CA ARG A 67 -26.19 -3.41 -4.52
C ARG A 67 -24.77 -3.61 -5.08
N SER A 68 -24.48 -3.02 -6.26
CA SER A 68 -23.16 -3.01 -6.86
C SER A 68 -22.11 -2.18 -6.07
N TYR A 69 -22.55 -1.49 -5.04
CA TYR A 69 -21.76 -0.67 -4.15
C TYR A 69 -22.18 -0.88 -2.69
N ARG A 70 -21.30 -0.57 -1.78
CA ARG A 70 -21.52 -0.71 -0.33
C ARG A 70 -20.91 0.48 0.43
N VAL A 71 -21.40 0.72 1.64
CA VAL A 71 -20.83 1.68 2.59
C VAL A 71 -19.79 0.96 3.44
N VAL A 72 -18.60 1.55 3.56
CA VAL A 72 -17.52 1.02 4.40
C VAL A 72 -16.93 2.12 5.26
N CYS A 73 -16.44 1.72 6.43
CA CYS A 73 -15.60 2.54 7.29
C CYS A 73 -14.15 2.11 7.12
N VAL A 74 -13.27 3.05 6.77
CA VAL A 74 -11.83 2.82 6.63
C VAL A 74 -11.10 3.97 7.31
N ALA A 75 -10.14 3.69 8.16
CA ALA A 75 -9.41 4.69 8.94
C ALA A 75 -10.34 5.67 9.71
N GLY A 76 -11.45 5.17 10.25
CA GLY A 76 -12.45 5.97 10.95
C GLY A 76 -13.31 6.87 10.07
N SER A 77 -13.17 6.78 8.74
CA SER A 77 -13.94 7.57 7.76
C SER A 77 -14.85 6.68 6.92
N TRP A 78 -16.03 7.17 6.60
CA TRP A 78 -17.06 6.44 5.86
C TRP A 78 -17.11 6.86 4.40
N GLN A 79 -17.31 5.90 3.51
CA GLN A 79 -17.40 6.14 2.07
C GLN A 79 -18.18 5.04 1.35
N PHE A 80 -18.70 5.37 0.16
CA PHE A 80 -19.17 4.38 -0.77
C PHE A 80 -17.99 3.74 -1.53
N VAL A 81 -18.03 2.43 -1.66
CA VAL A 81 -17.09 1.65 -2.50
C VAL A 81 -17.87 0.68 -3.36
N THR A 82 -17.38 0.38 -4.52
CA THR A 82 -17.95 -0.64 -5.40
C THR A 82 -17.58 -2.03 -4.93
N GLN A 83 -18.45 -3.00 -5.18
CA GLN A 83 -18.16 -4.41 -4.87
C GLN A 83 -16.97 -4.91 -5.72
N PRO A 84 -16.11 -5.79 -5.17
CA PRO A 84 -14.91 -6.29 -5.85
C PRO A 84 -15.20 -6.98 -7.20
N GLU A 85 -16.36 -7.56 -7.35
CA GLU A 85 -16.81 -8.25 -8.57
C GLU A 85 -16.82 -7.33 -9.79
N TYR A 86 -17.07 -6.04 -9.59
CA TYR A 86 -17.12 -5.04 -10.65
C TYR A 86 -15.76 -4.43 -10.99
N ALA A 87 -14.69 -4.83 -10.29
CA ALA A 87 -13.35 -4.28 -10.48
C ALA A 87 -12.82 -4.36 -11.93
N PRO A 88 -13.07 -5.42 -12.74
CA PRO A 88 -12.63 -5.45 -14.14
C PRO A 88 -13.23 -4.32 -14.97
N TRP A 89 -14.52 -4.06 -14.81
CA TRP A 89 -15.25 -3.00 -15.52
C TRP A 89 -14.77 -1.61 -15.14
N LEU A 90 -14.55 -1.39 -13.84
CA LEU A 90 -14.03 -0.12 -13.33
C LEU A 90 -12.60 0.15 -13.78
N LYS A 91 -11.75 -0.89 -13.87
CA LYS A 91 -10.41 -0.76 -14.43
C LYS A 91 -10.45 -0.37 -15.92
N ALA A 92 -11.39 -0.91 -16.68
CA ALA A 92 -11.57 -0.55 -18.08
C ALA A 92 -12.03 0.92 -18.23
N LEU A 93 -12.93 1.39 -17.35
CA LEU A 93 -13.43 2.77 -17.35
C LEU A 93 -12.38 3.79 -16.93
N VAL A 94 -11.65 3.52 -15.85
CA VAL A 94 -10.69 4.48 -15.26
C VAL A 94 -9.32 4.42 -15.95
N GLY A 95 -9.05 3.36 -16.71
CA GLY A 95 -7.76 3.08 -17.31
C GLY A 95 -6.74 2.53 -16.31
N HIS A 96 -5.54 2.25 -16.77
CA HIS A 96 -4.45 1.77 -15.92
C HIS A 96 -3.81 2.93 -15.16
N LYS A 97 -4.27 3.18 -13.94
CA LYS A 97 -3.47 3.99 -13.01
C LYS A 97 -2.17 3.24 -12.71
N VAL A 98 -1.05 3.95 -12.80
CA VAL A 98 0.25 3.41 -12.39
C VAL A 98 0.13 2.93 -10.93
N ARG A 99 0.18 1.62 -10.73
CA ARG A 99 0.16 1.05 -9.38
C ARG A 99 1.48 1.39 -8.70
N GLN A 100 1.40 1.88 -7.49
CA GLN A 100 2.59 1.95 -6.65
C GLN A 100 3.19 0.53 -6.52
N PRO A 101 4.53 0.41 -6.60
CA PRO A 101 5.17 -0.89 -6.48
C PRO A 101 4.79 -1.53 -5.13
N ARG A 102 4.55 -2.84 -5.16
CA ARG A 102 4.22 -3.60 -3.94
C ARG A 102 5.34 -3.46 -2.92
N LEU A 103 5.00 -3.57 -1.64
CA LEU A 103 6.00 -3.66 -0.59
C LEU A 103 6.80 -4.97 -0.77
N SER A 104 8.10 -4.88 -0.54
CA SER A 104 8.96 -6.07 -0.51
C SER A 104 8.61 -6.94 0.69
N GLN A 105 8.98 -8.23 0.67
CA GLN A 105 8.80 -9.14 1.79
C GLN A 105 9.40 -8.58 3.10
N PRO A 106 10.66 -8.08 3.13
CA PRO A 106 11.22 -7.42 4.31
C PRO A 106 10.41 -6.20 4.76
N GLY A 107 9.82 -5.46 3.81
CA GLY A 107 8.95 -4.32 4.11
C GLY A 107 7.68 -4.74 4.84
N LEU A 108 7.01 -5.79 4.37
CA LEU A 108 5.80 -6.32 4.99
C LEU A 108 6.07 -6.86 6.41
N GLU A 109 7.17 -7.60 6.60
CA GLU A 109 7.55 -8.15 7.90
C GLU A 109 7.86 -7.05 8.91
N THR A 110 8.60 -6.02 8.50
CA THR A 110 8.91 -4.86 9.36
C THR A 110 7.65 -4.07 9.71
N LEU A 111 6.79 -3.84 8.72
CA LEU A 111 5.51 -3.15 8.91
C LEU A 111 4.59 -3.90 9.86
N ALA A 112 4.54 -5.24 9.77
CA ALA A 112 3.77 -6.07 10.69
C ALA A 112 4.29 -5.94 12.14
N ILE A 113 5.62 -5.96 12.35
CA ILE A 113 6.20 -5.78 13.68
C ILE A 113 5.77 -4.43 14.27
N ILE A 114 5.83 -3.35 13.47
CA ILE A 114 5.41 -2.02 13.91
C ILE A 114 3.93 -2.03 14.26
N ALA A 115 3.07 -2.55 13.40
CA ALA A 115 1.62 -2.55 13.60
C ALA A 115 1.19 -3.24 14.90
N TYR A 116 1.86 -4.34 15.27
CA TYR A 116 1.50 -5.11 16.48
C TYR A 116 2.22 -4.68 17.76
N ARG A 117 3.32 -3.90 17.66
CA ARG A 117 4.16 -3.54 18.81
C ARG A 117 4.33 -2.05 19.01
N GLN A 118 3.65 -1.22 18.24
CA GLN A 118 3.73 0.24 18.38
C GLN A 118 3.25 0.72 19.76
N PRO A 119 3.87 1.78 20.31
CA PRO A 119 5.04 2.50 19.79
C PRO A 119 6.35 1.71 19.97
N ILE A 120 7.18 1.60 18.94
CA ILE A 120 8.39 0.77 18.92
C ILE A 120 9.59 1.56 18.35
N THR A 121 10.78 1.32 18.88
CA THR A 121 12.03 1.93 18.40
C THR A 121 12.67 1.10 17.28
N ARG A 122 13.56 1.73 16.50
CA ARG A 122 14.31 1.01 15.44
C ARG A 122 15.12 -0.14 16.02
N ALA A 123 15.83 0.07 17.14
CA ALA A 123 16.64 -0.97 17.76
C ALA A 123 15.81 -2.21 18.17
N GLU A 124 14.61 -2.00 18.71
CA GLU A 124 13.69 -3.09 19.05
C GLU A 124 13.20 -3.84 17.80
N ILE A 125 12.94 -3.12 16.70
CA ILE A 125 12.58 -3.76 15.42
C ILE A 125 13.75 -4.62 14.92
N GLU A 126 14.98 -4.11 14.94
CA GLU A 126 16.18 -4.83 14.53
C GLU A 126 16.44 -6.06 15.42
N GLN A 127 16.18 -5.96 16.71
CA GLN A 127 16.28 -7.10 17.62
C GLN A 127 15.30 -8.22 17.24
N VAL A 128 14.09 -7.88 16.82
CA VAL A 128 13.08 -8.87 16.37
C VAL A 128 13.44 -9.45 15.01
N ARG A 129 13.94 -8.60 14.10
CA ARG A 129 14.27 -8.98 12.73
C ARG A 129 15.60 -9.74 12.61
N GLY A 130 16.53 -9.49 13.53
CA GLY A 130 17.90 -10.01 13.47
C GLY A 130 18.80 -9.37 12.40
N VAL A 131 18.32 -8.34 11.71
CA VAL A 131 19.02 -7.62 10.63
C VAL A 131 18.72 -6.12 10.70
N SER A 132 19.61 -5.29 10.11
CA SER A 132 19.37 -3.85 9.99
C SER A 132 18.11 -3.54 9.18
N VAL A 133 17.34 -2.56 9.63
CA VAL A 133 16.07 -2.15 9.00
C VAL A 133 16.11 -0.76 8.38
N ASP A 134 17.26 -0.09 8.32
CA ASP A 134 17.40 1.32 7.91
C ASP A 134 16.71 1.62 6.58
N GLY A 135 17.07 0.92 5.51
CA GLY A 135 16.49 1.14 4.19
C GLY A 135 15.00 0.80 4.11
N VAL A 136 14.58 -0.22 4.87
CA VAL A 136 13.17 -0.62 4.94
C VAL A 136 12.35 0.44 5.68
N MET A 137 12.83 0.91 6.82
CA MET A 137 12.19 1.97 7.61
C MET A 137 12.03 3.25 6.80
N GLN A 138 13.10 3.66 6.10
CA GLN A 138 13.04 4.84 5.23
C GLN A 138 11.95 4.68 4.17
N THR A 139 11.89 3.55 3.49
CA THR A 139 10.86 3.26 2.48
C THR A 139 9.43 3.30 3.06
N LEU A 140 9.23 2.76 4.27
CA LEU A 140 7.91 2.76 4.92
C LEU A 140 7.47 4.17 5.32
N VAL A 141 8.39 4.99 5.81
CA VAL A 141 8.14 6.40 6.15
C VAL A 141 7.90 7.23 4.88
N GLU A 142 8.70 7.08 3.83
CA GLU A 142 8.52 7.76 2.54
C GLU A 142 7.17 7.43 1.89
N ARG A 143 6.70 6.20 2.06
CA ARG A 143 5.36 5.80 1.61
C ARG A 143 4.23 6.25 2.54
N GLY A 144 4.56 6.87 3.67
CA GLY A 144 3.59 7.35 4.63
C GLY A 144 2.85 6.25 5.39
N LEU A 145 3.33 4.99 5.37
CA LEU A 145 2.70 3.88 6.09
C LEU A 145 3.10 3.84 7.57
N VAL A 146 4.26 4.40 7.89
CA VAL A 146 4.83 4.50 9.23
C VAL A 146 5.16 5.96 9.52
N GLU A 147 4.88 6.39 10.74
CA GLU A 147 5.20 7.74 11.21
C GLU A 147 5.92 7.71 12.57
N GLN A 148 6.55 8.82 12.91
CA GLN A 148 7.20 9.01 14.20
C GLN A 148 6.13 9.47 15.19
N VAL A 149 5.86 8.66 16.21
CA VAL A 149 4.82 8.94 17.22
C VAL A 149 5.36 9.55 18.49
N GLY A 150 6.69 9.51 18.73
CA GLY A 150 7.29 10.10 19.91
C GLY A 150 8.73 9.68 20.14
N ARG A 151 9.16 9.75 21.41
CA ARG A 151 10.48 9.29 21.87
C ARG A 151 10.33 8.37 23.05
N ALA A 152 11.10 7.29 23.08
CA ALA A 152 11.11 6.38 24.22
C ALA A 152 11.76 7.03 25.47
N GLU A 153 11.26 6.67 26.64
CA GLU A 153 11.79 7.14 27.94
C GLU A 153 12.95 6.26 28.44
N VAL A 154 13.89 5.94 27.54
CA VAL A 154 15.08 5.15 27.83
C VAL A 154 16.33 5.97 27.53
N VAL A 155 17.50 5.48 27.98
CA VAL A 155 18.79 6.15 27.74
C VAL A 155 18.99 6.38 26.23
N GLY A 156 19.32 7.63 25.86
CA GLY A 156 19.44 8.06 24.46
C GLY A 156 18.13 8.55 23.85
N ARG A 157 16.96 8.39 24.50
CA ARG A 157 15.63 8.85 24.07
C ARG A 157 15.38 8.64 22.56
N PRO A 158 15.51 7.40 22.06
CA PRO A 158 15.36 7.11 20.63
C PRO A 158 13.94 7.42 20.15
N MET A 159 13.82 7.72 18.85
CA MET A 159 12.51 7.91 18.19
C MET A 159 11.71 6.62 18.22
N THR A 160 10.42 6.74 18.47
CA THR A 160 9.44 5.64 18.37
C THR A 160 8.57 5.81 17.12
N TYR A 161 8.21 4.70 16.55
CA TYR A 161 7.46 4.61 15.32
C TYR A 161 6.12 3.91 15.55
N GLY A 162 5.14 4.33 14.76
CA GLY A 162 3.81 3.71 14.71
C GLY A 162 3.26 3.74 13.29
N THR A 163 2.13 3.12 13.09
CA THR A 163 1.41 3.14 11.82
C THR A 163 0.62 4.43 11.67
N SER A 164 0.53 4.93 10.45
CA SER A 164 -0.23 6.13 10.10
C SER A 164 -1.69 5.81 9.74
N ALA A 165 -2.51 6.85 9.51
CA ALA A 165 -3.85 6.69 8.95
C ALA A 165 -3.82 6.03 7.55
N LEU A 166 -2.82 6.35 6.73
CA LEU A 166 -2.63 5.75 5.41
C LEU A 166 -2.39 4.23 5.46
N PHE A 167 -1.78 3.73 6.54
CA PHE A 167 -1.68 2.29 6.78
C PHE A 167 -3.07 1.64 6.89
N LEU A 168 -3.98 2.23 7.67
CA LEU A 168 -5.33 1.73 7.82
C LEU A 168 -6.08 1.75 6.48
N GLU A 169 -5.92 2.85 5.71
CA GLU A 169 -6.49 2.96 4.35
C GLU A 169 -5.93 1.89 3.40
N TYR A 170 -4.64 1.66 3.43
CA TYR A 170 -3.96 0.70 2.55
C TYR A 170 -4.44 -0.73 2.79
N PHE A 171 -4.70 -1.10 4.03
CA PHE A 171 -5.17 -2.43 4.42
C PHE A 171 -6.70 -2.52 4.55
N GLY A 172 -7.42 -1.42 4.42
CA GLY A 172 -8.88 -1.38 4.52
C GLY A 172 -9.41 -1.62 5.93
N LEU A 173 -8.64 -1.25 6.96
CA LEU A 173 -8.97 -1.40 8.38
C LEU A 173 -9.73 -0.17 8.89
N ARG A 174 -10.66 -0.35 9.82
CA ARG A 174 -11.33 0.75 10.53
C ARG A 174 -10.42 1.38 11.57
N SER A 175 -9.75 0.50 12.33
CA SER A 175 -8.82 0.83 13.41
C SER A 175 -7.76 -0.25 13.55
N LEU A 176 -6.80 -0.04 14.44
CA LEU A 176 -5.77 -1.05 14.76
C LEU A 176 -6.37 -2.30 15.45
N GLU A 177 -7.55 -2.17 16.05
CA GLU A 177 -8.26 -3.28 16.69
C GLU A 177 -8.77 -4.32 15.69
N ASP A 178 -8.95 -3.92 14.42
CA ASP A 178 -9.33 -4.85 13.34
C ASP A 178 -8.16 -5.73 12.87
N LEU A 179 -6.95 -5.53 13.39
CA LEU A 179 -5.83 -6.41 13.09
C LEU A 179 -6.09 -7.81 13.66
N PRO A 180 -5.90 -8.88 12.88
CA PRO A 180 -6.09 -10.24 13.35
C PRO A 180 -5.24 -10.53 14.58
N ALA A 181 -5.79 -11.16 15.60
CA ALA A 181 -5.00 -11.58 16.75
C ALA A 181 -3.88 -12.55 16.32
N ALA A 182 -2.71 -12.49 16.99
CA ALA A 182 -1.57 -13.33 16.64
C ALA A 182 -1.90 -14.83 16.61
N ASP A 183 -2.85 -15.29 17.42
CA ASP A 183 -3.34 -16.67 17.45
C ASP A 183 -4.28 -16.99 16.28
N GLU A 184 -4.99 -16.01 15.75
CA GLU A 184 -5.82 -16.16 14.55
C GLU A 184 -4.95 -16.31 13.30
N LEU A 185 -3.83 -15.55 13.22
CA LEU A 185 -2.89 -15.65 12.11
C LEU A 185 -2.29 -17.06 11.97
N ARG A 186 -2.14 -17.80 13.08
CA ARG A 186 -1.68 -19.20 13.05
C ARG A 186 -2.70 -20.15 12.44
N ARG A 187 -3.99 -19.78 12.46
CA ARG A 187 -5.10 -20.59 11.91
C ARG A 187 -5.37 -20.30 10.44
N VAL A 188 -4.90 -19.16 9.93
CA VAL A 188 -5.05 -18.83 8.51
C VAL A 188 -4.16 -19.77 7.72
N VAL A 189 -4.77 -20.74 7.04
CA VAL A 189 -4.08 -21.59 6.06
C VAL A 189 -3.65 -20.69 4.91
N VAL A 190 -2.37 -20.34 4.87
CA VAL A 190 -1.78 -19.62 3.74
C VAL A 190 -1.81 -20.57 2.54
N GLN A 191 -2.84 -20.46 1.70
CA GLN A 191 -2.82 -21.07 0.38
C GLN A 191 -1.72 -20.39 -0.41
N LYS A 192 -0.57 -21.05 -0.50
CA LYS A 192 0.49 -20.63 -1.40
C LYS A 192 -0.09 -20.67 -2.81
N PRO A 193 -0.14 -19.54 -3.55
CA PRO A 193 -0.65 -19.58 -4.92
C PRO A 193 0.20 -20.59 -5.71
N GLU A 194 -0.45 -21.57 -6.32
CA GLU A 194 0.19 -22.65 -7.09
C GLU A 194 0.94 -22.16 -8.34
N SER A 195 0.92 -20.89 -8.64
CA SER A 195 1.57 -20.31 -9.82
C SER A 195 2.37 -19.06 -9.50
N LEU A 196 3.49 -19.23 -8.82
CA LEU A 196 4.68 -18.45 -9.13
C LEU A 196 5.65 -19.34 -9.93
N VAL A 197 5.13 -20.06 -10.90
CA VAL A 197 5.94 -20.51 -12.02
C VAL A 197 6.16 -19.26 -12.84
N THR A 198 7.30 -18.63 -12.67
CA THR A 198 7.84 -17.66 -13.59
C THR A 198 7.97 -18.42 -14.91
N ALA A 199 6.97 -18.25 -15.78
CA ALA A 199 7.03 -18.72 -17.17
C ALA A 199 7.93 -17.74 -17.96
N ASP A 200 9.16 -17.60 -17.50
CA ASP A 200 10.23 -16.96 -18.25
C ASP A 200 11.23 -18.06 -18.60
N PRO A 201 11.21 -18.58 -19.86
CA PRO A 201 12.11 -19.68 -20.25
C PRO A 201 13.60 -19.28 -20.31
N GLY A 202 13.94 -18.04 -19.88
CA GLY A 202 15.30 -17.51 -19.88
C GLY A 202 16.08 -17.63 -18.57
N LEU A 203 15.44 -17.99 -17.46
CA LEU A 203 16.11 -18.21 -16.18
C LEU A 203 16.07 -19.70 -15.79
N ALA A 204 16.60 -20.53 -16.69
CA ALA A 204 16.93 -21.90 -16.34
C ALA A 204 18.01 -21.88 -15.25
N THR A 205 17.63 -22.19 -14.02
CA THR A 205 18.59 -22.54 -12.96
C THR A 205 19.41 -23.71 -13.45
N VAL A 206 20.67 -23.45 -13.73
CA VAL A 206 21.67 -24.47 -14.04
C VAL A 206 21.69 -25.44 -12.85
N PRO A 207 21.53 -26.76 -13.05
CA PRO A 207 21.60 -27.74 -11.97
C PRO A 207 22.95 -27.64 -11.22
N PRO A 208 22.99 -27.85 -9.90
CA PRO A 208 24.19 -27.66 -9.09
C PRO A 208 25.36 -28.58 -9.48
N GLU A 209 25.15 -29.57 -10.32
CA GLU A 209 26.20 -30.44 -10.84
C GLU A 209 27.15 -29.79 -11.86
N GLN A 210 26.82 -28.61 -12.39
CA GLN A 210 27.68 -27.91 -13.36
C GLN A 210 28.54 -26.80 -12.74
N LEU A 211 28.52 -26.64 -11.42
CA LEU A 211 29.40 -25.73 -10.68
C LEU A 211 30.66 -26.38 -10.12
N ALA A 212 31.08 -27.49 -10.69
CA ALA A 212 32.42 -28.06 -10.43
C ALA A 212 33.47 -27.18 -11.10
N LEU A 213 34.19 -26.43 -10.30
CA LEU A 213 35.39 -25.70 -10.73
C LEU A 213 36.35 -26.67 -11.40
N PRO A 214 36.92 -26.37 -12.56
CA PRO A 214 38.01 -27.19 -13.12
C PRO A 214 39.22 -27.05 -12.21
N THR A 215 39.64 -28.15 -11.65
CA THR A 215 40.91 -28.28 -10.95
C THR A 215 42.03 -28.04 -11.95
N GLU A 216 42.92 -27.12 -11.61
CA GLU A 216 44.20 -26.91 -12.30
C GLU A 216 44.97 -28.20 -12.36
N GLU A 217 45.24 -28.71 -13.56
CA GLU A 217 46.47 -29.41 -13.87
C GLU A 217 46.63 -29.57 -15.37
N GLN A 218 47.85 -29.20 -15.80
CA GLN A 218 48.56 -29.48 -17.04
C GLN A 218 48.59 -28.44 -18.13
N LYS A 219 49.69 -27.70 -18.08
CA LYS A 219 50.36 -27.01 -19.13
C LYS A 219 50.89 -28.00 -20.20
N PRO A 220 50.81 -27.67 -21.48
CA PRO A 220 51.98 -27.83 -22.36
C PRO A 220 52.42 -26.56 -23.09
N GLU A 221 53.68 -26.54 -23.31
CA GLU A 221 54.57 -25.55 -23.90
C GLU A 221 54.22 -25.05 -25.29
N SER A 222 54.47 -23.78 -25.45
CA SER A 222 55.16 -23.08 -26.57
C SER A 222 54.85 -23.40 -28.02
N GLN A 223 54.35 -22.37 -28.75
CA GLN A 223 54.97 -21.89 -30.00
C GLN A 223 54.55 -20.41 -30.29
N PRO A 224 55.46 -19.54 -30.75
CA PRO A 224 55.18 -18.15 -30.97
C PRO A 224 54.52 -17.91 -32.34
N PRO A 225 53.57 -16.96 -32.48
CA PRO A 225 53.03 -16.60 -33.79
C PRO A 225 53.92 -15.62 -34.55
N LYS A 226 54.00 -15.88 -35.86
CA LYS A 226 54.61 -15.15 -36.91
C LYS A 226 53.92 -13.80 -37.16
N PRO A 227 54.61 -12.73 -37.50
CA PRO A 227 54.01 -11.41 -37.72
C PRO A 227 53.27 -11.32 -39.04
N GLU A 228 52.01 -10.87 -38.99
CA GLU A 228 51.25 -10.46 -40.17
C GLU A 228 51.45 -8.97 -40.49
N GLU A 229 51.58 -8.74 -41.78
CA GLU A 229 51.84 -7.50 -42.52
C GLU A 229 50.62 -6.52 -42.46
N PRO A 230 50.80 -5.20 -42.44
CA PRO A 230 49.68 -4.27 -42.35
C PRO A 230 48.98 -4.04 -43.74
N ALA A 231 47.67 -4.13 -43.73
CA ALA A 231 46.80 -3.76 -44.86
C ALA A 231 46.62 -2.24 -44.95
N PRO A 232 46.40 -1.72 -46.18
CA PRO A 232 46.52 -0.27 -46.48
C PRO A 232 45.30 0.55 -46.08
N LEU A 233 45.58 1.81 -45.78
CA LEU A 233 44.66 2.90 -45.47
C LEU A 233 43.68 3.18 -46.64
N ALA A 234 42.40 3.21 -46.35
CA ALA A 234 41.37 3.74 -47.22
C ALA A 234 41.16 5.23 -47.00
N GLU A 235 41.14 5.96 -48.08
CA GLU A 235 41.00 7.43 -48.17
C GLU A 235 39.58 7.92 -47.76
N PRO A 236 39.45 9.17 -47.28
CA PRO A 236 38.17 9.76 -46.97
C PRO A 236 37.44 10.34 -48.20
N PRO A 237 36.11 10.33 -48.27
CA PRO A 237 35.35 10.94 -49.36
C PRO A 237 35.28 12.47 -49.24
N PRO A 238 35.17 13.17 -50.37
CA PRO A 238 35.29 14.62 -50.46
C PRO A 238 34.04 15.38 -50.04
N ASN A 239 34.28 16.55 -49.47
CA ASN A 239 33.35 17.65 -49.23
C ASN A 239 32.52 18.02 -50.46
N ALA A 240 31.23 18.20 -50.28
CA ALA A 240 30.39 18.95 -51.21
C ALA A 240 29.83 20.20 -50.49
N THR A 241 30.28 21.27 -51.01
CA THR A 241 30.06 22.68 -50.71
C THR A 241 28.66 23.17 -51.13
N SER A 242 28.06 23.98 -50.22
CA SER A 242 27.40 25.30 -50.42
C SER A 242 26.34 25.54 -51.51
N THR A 243 25.24 26.03 -50.97
CA THR A 243 24.51 27.31 -51.20
C THR A 243 24.21 27.77 -52.65
N PRO A 244 23.16 28.53 -52.92
CA PRO A 244 22.71 29.70 -52.12
C PRO A 244 21.27 29.57 -51.58
#